data_84c0354f8e807d7c9a07eea8fb747416
#
_entry.id   84c0354f8e807d7c9a07eea8fb747416
#
_cell.length_a   1.000
_cell.length_b   1.000
_cell.length_c   1.000
_cell.angle_alpha   90.00
_cell.angle_beta   90.00
_cell.angle_gamma   90.00
#
_symmetry.space_group_name_H-M   'P 1'
#
loop_
_entity.id
_entity.type
_entity.pdbx_description
1 polymer ?
#
loop_
_entity_poly.entity_id
_entity_poly.type
_entity_poly.pdbx_seq_one_letter_code
_entity_poly.pdbx_strand_id
1 'polypeptide(L)'
;MNTLALDEADIDLLPPSMQWLAKTIGLPAVLKLVRRYGGGAPIYIPVRVQPDHALLHLIGAQAFAALVSEYGGDLLEIARCEKAARILLYRKIRSEKNATQNDLALRYGFTVRHIREIQAGDEADDRQQSFF
;
A
#
# COMPACT_ATOMS: atom_id res chain seq x y z
N MET A 1 6.66 -1.51 -15.87
CA MET A 1 7.02 -1.45 -14.45
C MET A 1 6.38 -0.25 -13.79
N ASN A 2 5.89 -0.42 -12.59
CA ASN A 2 5.19 0.66 -11.89
C ASN A 2 6.19 1.50 -11.08
N THR A 3 6.62 2.63 -11.64
CA THR A 3 7.53 3.55 -10.97
C THR A 3 6.87 4.31 -9.82
N LEU A 4 5.54 4.17 -9.67
CA LEU A 4 4.75 4.85 -8.64
C LEU A 4 4.55 3.96 -7.41
N ALA A 5 5.04 2.73 -7.45
CA ALA A 5 4.96 1.84 -6.29
C ALA A 5 5.93 2.31 -5.20
N LEU A 6 5.61 1.97 -3.96
CA LEU A 6 6.54 2.18 -2.86
C LEU A 6 7.75 1.26 -3.00
N ASP A 7 8.91 1.74 -2.59
CA ASP A 7 10.13 0.94 -2.55
C ASP A 7 10.67 0.88 -1.11
N GLU A 8 11.82 0.27 -0.93
CA GLU A 8 12.40 0.09 0.41
C GLU A 8 12.68 1.42 1.12
N ALA A 9 12.91 2.50 0.38
CA ALA A 9 13.11 3.82 0.98
C ALA A 9 11.83 4.39 1.58
N ASP A 10 10.68 3.83 1.22
CA ASP A 10 9.36 4.30 1.66
C ASP A 10 8.79 3.45 2.80
N ILE A 11 9.54 2.47 3.29
CA ILE A 11 9.01 1.53 4.29
C ILE A 11 8.53 2.22 5.55
N ASP A 12 9.13 3.36 5.89
CA ASP A 12 8.76 4.14 7.06
C ASP A 12 7.37 4.79 6.94
N LEU A 13 6.79 4.80 5.76
CA LEU A 13 5.42 5.29 5.55
C LEU A 13 4.38 4.30 6.04
N LEU A 14 4.77 3.05 6.25
CA LEU A 14 3.88 2.02 6.75
C LEU A 14 3.78 2.07 8.27
N PRO A 15 2.63 1.67 8.85
CA PRO A 15 2.55 1.49 10.29
C PRO A 15 3.57 0.44 10.76
N PRO A 16 4.03 0.50 12.02
CA PRO A 16 5.03 -0.45 12.53
C PRO A 16 4.67 -1.92 12.31
N SER A 17 3.40 -2.30 12.47
CA SER A 17 2.97 -3.69 12.26
C SER A 17 3.21 -4.13 10.81
N MET A 18 2.99 -3.24 9.85
CA MET A 18 3.21 -3.56 8.44
C MET A 18 4.69 -3.50 8.08
N GLN A 19 5.48 -2.69 8.78
CA GLN A 19 6.94 -2.70 8.61
C GLN A 19 7.52 -4.03 9.06
N TRP A 20 7.04 -4.58 10.18
CA TRP A 20 7.44 -5.90 10.65
C TRP A 20 7.07 -6.99 9.64
N LEU A 21 5.84 -6.92 9.13
CA LEU A 21 5.39 -7.87 8.13
C LEU A 21 6.26 -7.81 6.87
N ALA A 22 6.65 -6.60 6.46
CA ALA A 22 7.51 -6.42 5.29
C ALA A 22 8.87 -7.08 5.47
N LYS A 23 9.40 -7.13 6.69
CA LYS A 23 10.66 -7.83 6.96
C LYS A 23 10.53 -9.33 6.77
N THR A 24 9.35 -9.87 7.00
CA THR A 24 9.09 -11.31 6.87
C THR A 24 8.79 -11.72 5.44
N ILE A 25 7.89 -11.01 4.76
CA ILE A 25 7.39 -11.43 3.45
C ILE A 25 7.80 -10.52 2.30
N GLY A 26 8.45 -9.40 2.61
CA GLY A 26 8.86 -8.43 1.60
C GLY A 26 7.81 -7.35 1.36
N LEU A 27 8.27 -6.17 0.99
CA LEU A 27 7.39 -5.03 0.77
C LEU A 27 6.36 -5.26 -0.34
N PRO A 28 6.72 -5.83 -1.51
CA PRO A 28 5.72 -6.06 -2.54
C PRO A 28 4.56 -6.92 -2.09
N ALA A 29 4.82 -7.95 -1.29
CA ALA A 29 3.77 -8.83 -0.78
C ALA A 29 2.87 -8.09 0.22
N VAL A 30 3.46 -7.26 1.10
CA VAL A 30 2.69 -6.44 2.04
C VAL A 30 1.74 -5.51 1.30
N LEU A 31 2.23 -4.85 0.25
CA LEU A 31 1.41 -3.91 -0.51
C LEU A 31 0.22 -4.62 -1.19
N LYS A 32 0.42 -5.84 -1.65
CA LYS A 32 -0.68 -6.65 -2.20
C LYS A 32 -1.70 -7.00 -1.13
N LEU A 33 -1.24 -7.35 0.07
CA LEU A 33 -2.15 -7.64 1.20
C LEU A 33 -2.92 -6.39 1.60
N VAL A 34 -2.26 -5.24 1.70
CA VAL A 34 -2.91 -3.98 2.05
C VAL A 34 -3.99 -3.62 1.03
N ARG A 35 -3.70 -3.78 -0.25
CA ARG A 35 -4.66 -3.48 -1.30
C ARG A 35 -5.91 -4.37 -1.19
N ARG A 36 -5.72 -5.64 -0.87
CA ARG A 36 -6.82 -6.61 -0.85
C ARG A 36 -7.58 -6.65 0.47
N TYR A 37 -6.88 -6.50 1.59
CA TYR A 37 -7.45 -6.74 2.91
C TYR A 37 -7.32 -5.57 3.88
N GLY A 38 -6.64 -4.50 3.51
CA GLY A 38 -6.34 -3.40 4.43
C GLY A 38 -7.59 -2.79 5.03
N GLY A 39 -7.61 -2.68 6.34
CA GLY A 39 -8.73 -2.10 7.09
C GLY A 39 -9.93 -3.02 7.24
N GLY A 40 -9.87 -4.23 6.70
CA GLY A 40 -10.95 -5.21 6.83
C GLY A 40 -10.80 -6.10 8.04
N ALA A 41 -11.58 -7.16 8.06
CA ALA A 41 -11.49 -8.16 9.12
C ALA A 41 -10.13 -8.86 9.11
N PRO A 42 -9.63 -9.33 10.26
CA PRO A 42 -8.39 -10.09 10.28
C PRO A 42 -8.46 -11.31 9.37
N ILE A 43 -7.35 -11.66 8.78
CA ILE A 43 -7.26 -12.83 7.91
C ILE A 43 -6.59 -13.98 8.67
N TYR A 44 -7.11 -15.19 8.47
CA TYR A 44 -6.53 -16.37 9.06
C TYR A 44 -5.36 -16.88 8.23
N ILE A 45 -4.20 -17.08 8.87
CA ILE A 45 -3.03 -17.64 8.21
C ILE A 45 -3.01 -19.15 8.49
N PRO A 46 -3.04 -20.00 7.46
CA PRO A 46 -3.08 -21.45 7.68
C PRO A 46 -1.81 -21.94 8.35
N VAL A 47 -1.92 -23.06 9.06
CA VAL A 47 -0.79 -23.68 9.77
C VAL A 47 0.24 -24.25 8.77
N ARG A 48 -0.23 -24.64 7.60
CA ARG A 48 0.63 -25.25 6.56
C ARG A 48 0.42 -24.56 5.24
N VAL A 49 1.48 -24.57 4.41
CA VAL A 49 1.37 -24.11 3.03
C VAL A 49 0.40 -25.01 2.28
N GLN A 50 -0.66 -24.41 1.74
CA GLN A 50 -1.67 -25.13 0.96
C GLN A 50 -1.50 -24.77 -0.51
N PRO A 51 -1.49 -25.75 -1.42
CA PRO A 51 -1.15 -25.52 -2.83
C PRO A 51 -2.16 -24.67 -3.59
N ASP A 52 -3.35 -24.47 -3.08
CA ASP A 52 -4.40 -23.73 -3.80
C ASP A 52 -5.01 -22.63 -2.96
N HIS A 53 -4.24 -22.07 -2.04
CA HIS A 53 -4.74 -21.04 -1.14
C HIS A 53 -4.77 -19.67 -1.82
N ALA A 54 -5.79 -18.85 -1.48
CA ALA A 54 -5.93 -17.52 -2.05
C ALA A 54 -4.71 -16.64 -1.79
N LEU A 55 -4.10 -16.75 -0.61
CA LEU A 55 -2.90 -15.98 -0.29
C LEU A 55 -1.71 -16.38 -1.16
N LEU A 56 -1.59 -17.66 -1.49
CA LEU A 56 -0.54 -18.13 -2.38
C LEU A 56 -0.66 -17.45 -3.75
N HIS A 57 -1.87 -17.37 -4.28
CA HIS A 57 -2.11 -16.73 -5.58
C HIS A 57 -1.88 -15.23 -5.52
N LEU A 58 -2.14 -14.61 -4.37
CA LEU A 58 -2.00 -13.17 -4.23
C LEU A 58 -0.55 -12.74 -4.08
N ILE A 59 0.22 -13.37 -3.19
CA ILE A 59 1.56 -12.89 -2.83
C ILE A 59 2.70 -13.80 -3.30
N GLY A 60 2.38 -14.94 -3.88
CA GLY A 60 3.38 -15.86 -4.41
C GLY A 60 3.85 -16.89 -3.38
N ALA A 61 4.49 -17.94 -3.88
CA ALA A 61 4.88 -19.09 -3.07
C ALA A 61 5.86 -18.75 -1.96
N GLN A 62 6.87 -17.94 -2.28
CA GLN A 62 7.92 -17.61 -1.32
C GLN A 62 7.38 -16.77 -0.17
N ALA A 63 6.62 -15.72 -0.49
CA ALA A 63 6.04 -14.86 0.54
C ALA A 63 5.00 -15.61 1.37
N PHE A 64 4.20 -16.45 0.72
CA PHE A 64 3.20 -17.25 1.43
C PHE A 64 3.85 -18.23 2.40
N ALA A 65 4.91 -18.90 1.97
CA ALA A 65 5.65 -19.83 2.85
C ALA A 65 6.24 -19.10 4.07
N ALA A 66 6.81 -17.91 3.85
CA ALA A 66 7.32 -17.10 4.95
C ALA A 66 6.22 -16.66 5.91
N LEU A 67 5.07 -16.27 5.37
CA LEU A 67 3.91 -15.88 6.16
C LEU A 67 3.41 -17.02 7.03
N VAL A 68 3.28 -18.21 6.46
CA VAL A 68 2.84 -19.41 7.18
C VAL A 68 3.85 -19.78 8.26
N SER A 69 5.14 -19.69 7.95
CA SER A 69 6.20 -20.02 8.92
C SER A 69 6.14 -19.12 10.15
N GLU A 70 5.86 -17.83 9.96
CA GLU A 70 5.90 -16.85 11.03
C GLU A 70 4.56 -16.69 11.74
N TYR A 71 3.46 -16.76 11.01
CA TYR A 71 2.13 -16.43 11.53
C TYR A 71 1.12 -17.57 11.41
N GLY A 72 1.56 -18.76 11.02
CA GLY A 72 0.65 -19.90 10.85
C GLY A 72 -0.21 -20.18 12.07
N GLY A 73 -1.51 -20.28 11.86
CA GLY A 73 -2.46 -20.49 12.92
C GLY A 73 -3.02 -19.22 13.55
N ASP A 74 -2.49 -18.07 13.20
CA ASP A 74 -2.90 -16.79 13.77
C ASP A 74 -3.88 -16.05 12.88
N LEU A 75 -4.61 -15.13 13.48
CA LEU A 75 -5.37 -14.10 12.79
C LEU A 75 -4.46 -12.89 12.62
N LEU A 76 -4.35 -12.40 11.41
CA LEU A 76 -3.47 -11.28 11.08
C LEU A 76 -4.29 -10.09 10.62
N GLU A 77 -4.13 -8.97 11.31
CA GLU A 77 -4.77 -7.73 10.88
C GLU A 77 -3.89 -7.02 9.87
N ILE A 78 -4.51 -6.59 8.77
CA ILE A 78 -3.81 -5.83 7.73
C ILE A 78 -4.26 -4.37 7.84
N ALA A 79 -3.33 -3.49 8.13
CA ALA A 79 -3.60 -2.07 8.29
C ALA A 79 -3.99 -1.42 6.96
N ARG A 80 -4.75 -0.34 7.03
CA ARG A 80 -5.19 0.39 5.84
C ARG A 80 -4.06 1.17 5.16
N CYS A 81 -3.07 1.62 5.92
CA CYS A 81 -1.90 2.34 5.42
C CYS A 81 -2.27 3.62 4.65
N GLU A 82 -3.12 4.44 5.25
CA GLU A 82 -3.67 5.64 4.59
C GLU A 82 -2.58 6.63 4.18
N LYS A 83 -1.56 6.81 5.02
CA LYS A 83 -0.47 7.74 4.71
C LYS A 83 0.28 7.29 3.45
N ALA A 84 0.64 6.02 3.37
CA ALA A 84 1.34 5.48 2.21
C ALA A 84 0.47 5.57 0.96
N ALA A 85 -0.81 5.24 1.08
CA ALA A 85 -1.75 5.30 -0.04
C ALA A 85 -1.88 6.73 -0.58
N ARG A 86 -1.97 7.72 0.31
CA ARG A 86 -2.09 9.11 -0.09
C ARG A 86 -0.83 9.60 -0.81
N ILE A 87 0.33 9.26 -0.29
CA ILE A 87 1.59 9.67 -0.92
C ILE A 87 1.71 9.07 -2.32
N LEU A 88 1.36 7.79 -2.48
CA LEU A 88 1.35 7.16 -3.80
C LEU A 88 0.38 7.85 -4.75
N LEU A 89 -0.80 8.19 -4.29
CA LEU A 89 -1.80 8.87 -5.09
C LEU A 89 -1.29 10.23 -5.57
N TYR A 90 -0.69 10.99 -4.67
CA TYR A 90 -0.16 12.32 -5.00
C TYR A 90 1.03 12.22 -5.96
N ARG A 91 1.89 11.22 -5.80
CA ARG A 91 2.96 10.95 -6.78
C ARG A 91 2.37 10.72 -8.17
N LYS A 92 1.32 9.93 -8.23
CA LYS A 92 0.67 9.60 -9.50
C LYS A 92 0.08 10.83 -10.16
N ILE A 93 -0.61 11.67 -9.39
CA ILE A 93 -1.20 12.91 -9.91
C ILE A 93 -0.10 13.83 -10.45
N ARG A 94 1.00 13.99 -9.71
CA ARG A 94 2.12 14.83 -10.16
C ARG A 94 2.83 14.28 -11.40
N SER A 95 2.77 12.98 -11.62
CA SER A 95 3.41 12.34 -12.76
C SER A 95 2.63 12.50 -14.06
N GLU A 96 1.35 12.81 -13.99
CA GLU A 96 0.48 12.94 -15.17
C GLU A 96 0.58 14.35 -15.77
N LYS A 97 1.66 14.61 -16.50
CA LYS A 97 1.98 15.96 -17.01
C LYS A 97 1.11 16.38 -18.19
N ASN A 98 0.51 15.41 -18.90
CA ASN A 98 -0.26 15.69 -20.10
C ASN A 98 -1.76 15.88 -19.84
N ALA A 99 -2.20 15.65 -18.62
CA ALA A 99 -3.60 15.81 -18.26
C ALA A 99 -3.85 17.22 -17.69
N THR A 100 -4.99 17.79 -18.01
CA THR A 100 -5.39 19.09 -17.43
C THR A 100 -5.80 18.89 -15.97
N GLN A 101 -5.84 19.99 -15.22
CA GLN A 101 -6.33 19.94 -13.84
C GLN A 101 -7.78 19.45 -13.76
N ASN A 102 -8.59 19.83 -14.74
CA ASN A 102 -9.97 19.38 -14.80
C ASN A 102 -10.06 17.87 -15.05
N ASP A 103 -9.21 17.34 -15.95
CA ASP A 103 -9.15 15.90 -16.23
C ASP A 103 -8.77 15.13 -14.96
N LEU A 104 -7.78 15.61 -14.24
CA LEU A 104 -7.33 14.96 -13.01
C LEU A 104 -8.40 15.02 -11.92
N ALA A 105 -9.09 16.15 -11.79
CA ALA A 105 -10.15 16.30 -10.82
C ALA A 105 -11.27 15.27 -11.07
N LEU A 106 -11.66 15.09 -12.32
CA LEU A 106 -12.69 14.13 -12.70
C LEU A 106 -12.19 12.68 -12.49
N ARG A 107 -10.95 12.41 -12.86
CA ARG A 107 -10.39 11.06 -12.77
C ARG A 107 -10.27 10.57 -11.34
N TYR A 108 -9.86 11.44 -10.41
CA TYR A 108 -9.57 11.06 -9.04
C TYR A 108 -10.65 11.47 -8.05
N GLY A 109 -11.71 12.12 -8.53
CA GLY A 109 -12.81 12.52 -7.65
C GLY A 109 -12.46 13.68 -6.72
N PHE A 110 -11.55 14.55 -7.15
CA PHE A 110 -11.14 15.74 -6.40
C PHE A 110 -11.68 17.01 -7.05
N THR A 111 -11.61 18.12 -6.32
CA THR A 111 -11.87 19.43 -6.89
C THR A 111 -10.65 19.90 -7.67
N VAL A 112 -10.86 20.79 -8.63
CA VAL A 112 -9.73 21.40 -9.36
C VAL A 112 -8.79 22.14 -8.40
N ARG A 113 -9.37 22.78 -7.38
CA ARG A 113 -8.56 23.45 -6.34
C ARG A 113 -7.63 22.47 -5.64
N HIS A 114 -8.15 21.30 -5.25
CA HIS A 114 -7.34 20.29 -4.58
C HIS A 114 -6.22 19.76 -5.48
N ILE A 115 -6.54 19.51 -6.75
CA ILE A 115 -5.51 19.09 -7.74
C ILE A 115 -4.42 20.16 -7.84
N ARG A 116 -4.80 21.43 -7.90
CA ARG A 116 -3.85 22.52 -7.98
C ARG A 116 -2.94 22.57 -6.75
N GLU A 117 -3.51 22.37 -5.57
CA GLU A 117 -2.74 22.32 -4.33
C GLU A 117 -1.75 21.15 -4.32
N ILE A 118 -2.17 19.97 -4.78
CA ILE A 118 -1.29 18.81 -4.88
C ILE A 118 -0.12 19.10 -5.83
N GLN A 119 -0.41 19.68 -6.99
CA GLN A 119 0.63 19.98 -7.98
C GLN A 119 1.59 21.07 -7.52
N ALA A 120 1.13 22.00 -6.70
CA ALA A 120 1.97 23.06 -6.16
C ALA A 120 2.90 22.60 -5.05
N GLY A 121 2.51 21.52 -4.33
CA GLY A 121 3.31 20.96 -3.25
C GLY A 121 4.31 19.92 -3.76
N ASP A 122 5.02 19.33 -2.81
CA ASP A 122 5.95 18.23 -3.10
C ASP A 122 5.78 17.10 -2.10
N GLU A 123 6.50 16.02 -2.33
CA GLU A 123 6.38 14.84 -1.47
C GLU A 123 6.88 15.08 -0.04
N ALA A 124 7.85 15.97 0.14
CA ALA A 124 8.32 16.31 1.48
C ALA A 124 7.19 16.95 2.30
N ASP A 125 6.40 17.82 1.65
CA ASP A 125 5.22 18.40 2.29
C ASP A 125 4.20 17.32 2.66
N ASP A 126 3.94 16.38 1.74
CA ASP A 126 3.00 15.29 1.95
C ASP A 126 3.40 14.44 3.16
N ARG A 127 4.67 14.14 3.29
CA ARG A 127 5.18 13.30 4.39
C ARG A 127 5.04 13.97 5.74
N GLN A 128 5.04 15.29 5.78
CA GLN A 128 4.95 16.05 7.02
C GLN A 128 3.53 16.37 7.45
N GLN A 129 2.54 16.14 6.59
CA GLN A 129 1.16 16.45 6.92
C GLN A 129 0.62 15.53 8.02
N SER A 130 -0.14 16.15 8.94
CA SER A 130 -0.87 15.42 9.95
C SER A 130 -2.13 14.82 9.36
N PHE A 131 -2.60 13.72 9.95
CA PHE A 131 -3.80 13.00 9.52
C PHE A 131 -4.98 13.22 10.47
N PHE A 132 -4.95 14.24 11.25
CA PHE A 132 -6.03 14.51 12.19
C PHE A 132 -6.98 15.54 11.64
#